data_b98b2c1280d1ded4056f558b80ba219e
#
_entry.id   b98b2c1280d1ded4056f558b80ba219e
#
_cell.length_a   1.000
_cell.length_b   1.000
_cell.length_c   1.000
_cell.angle_alpha   90.00
_cell.angle_beta   90.00
_cell.angle_gamma   90.00
#
_symmetry.space_group_name_H-M   'P 1'
#
loop_
_entity.id
_entity.type
_entity.pdbx_description
1 polymer ?
#
loop_
_entity_poly.entity_id
_entity_poly.type
_entity_poly.pdbx_seq_one_letter_code
_entity_poly.pdbx_strand_id
1 'polypeptide(L)'
;MTPPVSKIWTGHGKVPVALIRTGWDKGEGFYVGIKGGTASANHAHMDAGSFVFEAQGVRWAQDLGMQEYYSLEKEGVRLWNGDQDGQRWDVFRYNNFVHNTLTVNGEKHQVKGAVPILATYTKDARLGASLDMTSLFGSNLKKATREVVLVKERYLQVTDQVQAAGQPASVRWTMVTSATPKLLDSHTIELTKEGKKLHVIIDSPSAAAFSVVDNVPSHSYDAPNPGSVRIVFDVDVKAGRKETLKVRLVPVVE
;
A
#
# COMPACT_ATOMS: atom_id res chain seq x y z
N MET A 1 -9.43 -5.74 -29.79
CA MET A 1 -8.00 -5.31 -29.62
C MET A 1 -7.24 -6.52 -29.13
N THR A 2 -6.11 -6.86 -29.73
CA THR A 2 -5.31 -8.02 -29.29
C THR A 2 -4.61 -7.69 -27.98
N PRO A 3 -4.72 -8.51 -26.93
CA PRO A 3 -4.02 -8.29 -25.67
C PRO A 3 -2.49 -8.26 -25.85
N PRO A 4 -1.77 -7.45 -25.06
CA PRO A 4 -0.31 -7.49 -25.06
C PRO A 4 0.22 -8.87 -24.66
N VAL A 5 1.34 -9.28 -25.24
CA VAL A 5 2.01 -10.55 -24.90
C VAL A 5 2.61 -10.48 -23.48
N SER A 6 3.12 -9.32 -23.08
CA SER A 6 3.67 -9.14 -21.73
C SER A 6 2.57 -8.92 -20.71
N LYS A 7 2.60 -9.70 -19.63
CA LYS A 7 1.71 -9.56 -18.48
C LYS A 7 2.12 -8.46 -17.52
N ILE A 8 3.30 -7.85 -17.69
CA ILE A 8 3.81 -6.74 -16.90
C ILE A 8 4.25 -5.59 -17.79
N TRP A 9 3.91 -4.38 -17.37
CA TRP A 9 4.37 -3.13 -17.96
C TRP A 9 4.96 -2.24 -16.87
N THR A 10 6.03 -1.49 -17.19
CA THR A 10 6.66 -0.54 -16.27
C THR A 10 6.73 0.83 -16.88
N GLY A 11 6.26 1.82 -16.11
CA GLY A 11 6.47 3.24 -16.38
C GLY A 11 7.67 3.74 -15.61
N HIS A 12 8.50 4.51 -16.28
CA HIS A 12 9.69 5.12 -15.70
C HIS A 12 9.47 6.62 -15.47
N GLY A 13 10.35 7.25 -14.70
CA GLY A 13 10.31 8.68 -14.41
C GLY A 13 10.27 8.98 -12.91
N LYS A 14 9.80 10.18 -12.57
CA LYS A 14 9.77 10.70 -11.18
C LYS A 14 8.82 9.90 -10.28
N VAL A 15 7.79 9.30 -10.88
CA VAL A 15 6.82 8.43 -10.22
C VAL A 15 6.75 7.11 -11.01
N PRO A 16 7.73 6.19 -10.82
CA PRO A 16 7.72 4.92 -11.52
C PRO A 16 6.58 4.03 -11.05
N VAL A 17 6.02 3.24 -11.97
CA VAL A 17 4.94 2.29 -11.69
C VAL A 17 5.21 0.96 -12.36
N ALA A 18 4.70 -0.14 -11.77
CA ALA A 18 4.63 -1.43 -12.43
C ALA A 18 3.17 -1.90 -12.42
N LEU A 19 2.68 -2.34 -13.57
CA LEU A 19 1.32 -2.82 -13.76
C LEU A 19 1.36 -4.26 -14.23
N ILE A 20 0.67 -5.15 -13.55
CA ILE A 20 0.55 -6.56 -13.89
C ILE A 20 -0.91 -6.83 -14.24
N ARG A 21 -1.13 -7.55 -15.36
CA ARG A 21 -2.45 -8.00 -15.78
C ARG A 21 -2.37 -9.39 -16.42
N THR A 22 -3.20 -10.32 -15.96
CA THR A 22 -3.17 -11.71 -16.44
C THR A 22 -4.43 -12.13 -17.21
N GLY A 23 -5.49 -11.33 -17.18
CA GLY A 23 -6.72 -11.50 -17.97
C GLY A 23 -7.17 -10.16 -18.53
N TRP A 24 -7.88 -10.17 -19.68
CA TRP A 24 -8.29 -8.95 -20.38
C TRP A 24 -9.81 -8.83 -20.47
N ASP A 25 -10.54 -9.92 -20.25
CA ASP A 25 -11.98 -9.88 -20.17
C ASP A 25 -12.47 -9.46 -18.80
N LYS A 26 -13.70 -8.96 -18.73
CA LYS A 26 -14.28 -8.45 -17.49
C LYS A 26 -14.41 -9.57 -16.45
N GLY A 27 -13.78 -9.39 -15.31
CA GLY A 27 -13.84 -10.33 -14.20
C GLY A 27 -12.81 -11.46 -14.28
N GLU A 28 -11.97 -11.49 -15.32
CA GLU A 28 -10.95 -12.50 -15.50
C GLU A 28 -9.56 -12.04 -15.00
N GLY A 29 -8.76 -13.03 -14.55
CA GLY A 29 -7.38 -12.83 -14.17
C GLY A 29 -7.18 -11.95 -12.96
N PHE A 30 -6.00 -11.38 -12.91
CA PHE A 30 -5.51 -10.53 -11.83
C PHE A 30 -5.07 -9.18 -12.39
N TYR A 31 -5.26 -8.13 -11.58
CA TYR A 31 -4.63 -6.84 -11.81
C TYR A 31 -3.87 -6.40 -10.56
N VAL A 32 -2.62 -5.99 -10.73
CA VAL A 32 -1.79 -5.42 -9.67
C VAL A 32 -1.19 -4.13 -10.18
N GLY A 33 -1.40 -3.04 -9.46
CA GLY A 33 -0.68 -1.79 -9.65
C GLY A 33 0.29 -1.57 -8.50
N ILE A 34 1.52 -1.19 -8.79
CA ILE A 34 2.58 -0.93 -7.82
C ILE A 34 3.13 0.45 -8.11
N LYS A 35 3.22 1.29 -7.08
CA LYS A 35 3.65 2.69 -7.22
C LYS A 35 4.92 2.95 -6.43
N GLY A 36 5.95 3.45 -7.12
CA GLY A 36 7.10 4.10 -6.50
C GLY A 36 6.91 5.62 -6.45
N GLY A 37 8.01 6.37 -6.50
CA GLY A 37 7.99 7.83 -6.63
C GLY A 37 8.24 8.58 -5.34
N THR A 38 7.77 9.82 -5.28
CA THR A 38 8.07 10.77 -4.20
C THR A 38 6.91 11.71 -3.97
N ALA A 39 6.66 12.09 -2.71
CA ALA A 39 5.68 13.10 -2.36
C ALA A 39 6.06 14.51 -2.87
N SER A 40 7.34 14.75 -3.20
CA SER A 40 7.80 16.01 -3.80
C SER A 40 7.46 16.16 -5.29
N ALA A 41 6.83 15.16 -5.92
CA ALA A 41 6.29 15.31 -7.27
C ALA A 41 5.04 16.20 -7.24
N ASN A 42 4.78 16.90 -8.38
CA ASN A 42 3.59 17.73 -8.46
C ASN A 42 2.31 16.89 -8.29
N HIS A 43 1.37 17.39 -7.52
CA HIS A 43 0.10 16.71 -7.16
C HIS A 43 0.25 15.35 -6.46
N ALA A 44 1.44 14.98 -5.99
CA ALA A 44 1.67 13.69 -5.33
C ALA A 44 1.07 13.63 -3.92
N HIS A 45 0.90 12.40 -3.45
CA HIS A 45 0.59 12.03 -2.07
C HIS A 45 1.80 11.33 -1.42
N MET A 46 1.75 11.09 -0.11
CA MET A 46 2.70 10.23 0.59
C MET A 46 2.31 8.74 0.44
N ASP A 47 2.18 8.30 -0.80
CA ASP A 47 1.67 6.98 -1.19
C ASP A 47 2.71 6.10 -1.91
N ALA A 48 3.97 6.52 -1.90
CA ALA A 48 5.05 5.72 -2.48
C ALA A 48 5.19 4.38 -1.76
N GLY A 49 5.41 3.31 -2.53
CA GLY A 49 5.39 1.93 -2.04
C GLY A 49 4.00 1.31 -1.98
N SER A 50 2.94 2.03 -2.35
CA SER A 50 1.58 1.48 -2.34
C SER A 50 1.32 0.53 -3.50
N PHE A 51 0.29 -0.29 -3.33
CA PHE A 51 -0.20 -1.22 -4.34
C PHE A 51 -1.73 -1.23 -4.38
N VAL A 52 -2.29 -1.65 -5.51
CA VAL A 52 -3.70 -2.02 -5.65
C VAL A 52 -3.80 -3.45 -6.18
N PHE A 53 -4.88 -4.14 -5.84
CA PHE A 53 -5.06 -5.54 -6.21
C PHE A 53 -6.51 -5.84 -6.59
N GLU A 54 -6.65 -6.48 -7.76
CA GLU A 54 -7.93 -7.04 -8.23
C GLU A 54 -7.78 -8.53 -8.52
N ALA A 55 -8.78 -9.27 -8.17
CA ALA A 55 -8.97 -10.67 -8.50
C ALA A 55 -10.46 -10.99 -8.61
N GLN A 56 -10.84 -11.91 -9.49
CA GLN A 56 -12.23 -12.31 -9.70
C GLN A 56 -13.16 -11.13 -10.04
N GLY A 57 -12.63 -10.08 -10.69
CA GLY A 57 -13.37 -8.87 -11.04
C GLY A 57 -13.60 -7.89 -9.89
N VAL A 58 -13.09 -8.17 -8.69
CA VAL A 58 -13.27 -7.37 -7.48
C VAL A 58 -11.96 -6.66 -7.12
N ARG A 59 -12.02 -5.36 -6.79
CA ARG A 59 -10.89 -4.63 -6.21
C ARG A 59 -10.86 -4.85 -4.70
N TRP A 60 -9.84 -5.58 -4.25
CA TRP A 60 -9.64 -5.99 -2.85
C TRP A 60 -8.76 -5.02 -2.07
N ALA A 61 -7.63 -4.62 -2.64
CA ALA A 61 -6.80 -3.54 -2.12
C ALA A 61 -7.02 -2.30 -3.00
N GLN A 62 -7.45 -1.20 -2.39
CA GLN A 62 -7.77 0.04 -3.09
C GLN A 62 -6.98 1.22 -2.55
N ASP A 63 -7.00 2.32 -3.29
CA ASP A 63 -6.57 3.64 -2.85
C ASP A 63 -7.80 4.54 -2.72
N LEU A 64 -7.79 5.46 -1.75
CA LEU A 64 -8.91 6.39 -1.55
C LEU A 64 -8.95 7.50 -2.61
N GLY A 65 -7.88 7.61 -3.40
CA GLY A 65 -7.74 8.66 -4.39
C GLY A 65 -7.53 10.05 -3.79
N MET A 66 -7.70 11.07 -4.61
CA MET A 66 -7.59 12.46 -4.19
C MET A 66 -8.87 12.94 -3.50
N GLN A 67 -8.74 14.02 -2.72
CA GLN A 67 -9.82 14.92 -2.39
C GLN A 67 -9.77 16.08 -3.38
N GLU A 68 -10.93 16.60 -3.79
CA GLU A 68 -11.04 17.72 -4.71
C GLU A 68 -10.42 18.98 -4.08
N TYR A 69 -9.52 19.65 -4.81
CA TYR A 69 -8.70 20.74 -4.27
C TYR A 69 -9.51 21.93 -3.83
N TYR A 70 -10.50 22.33 -4.61
CA TYR A 70 -11.35 23.46 -4.25
C TYR A 70 -12.09 23.24 -2.92
N SER A 71 -12.45 21.98 -2.61
CA SER A 71 -13.08 21.64 -1.33
C SER A 71 -12.17 21.91 -0.12
N LEU A 72 -10.85 21.85 -0.31
CA LEU A 72 -9.84 22.14 0.70
C LEU A 72 -9.49 23.65 0.74
N GLU A 73 -9.32 24.25 -0.44
CA GLU A 73 -8.92 25.66 -0.56
C GLU A 73 -9.99 26.59 0.01
N LYS A 74 -11.27 26.31 -0.21
CA LYS A 74 -12.38 27.11 0.36
C LYS A 74 -12.43 27.08 1.89
N GLU A 75 -11.89 26.02 2.51
CA GLU A 75 -11.75 25.88 3.97
C GLU A 75 -10.41 26.48 4.47
N GLY A 76 -9.65 27.16 3.62
CA GLY A 76 -8.39 27.82 3.97
C GLY A 76 -7.19 26.89 4.14
N VAL A 77 -7.28 25.64 3.67
CA VAL A 77 -6.16 24.69 3.73
C VAL A 77 -5.04 25.14 2.80
N ARG A 78 -3.82 25.31 3.34
CA ARG A 78 -2.63 25.66 2.57
C ARG A 78 -2.11 24.46 1.77
N LEU A 79 -2.90 24.05 0.78
CA LEU A 79 -2.74 22.85 -0.01
C LEU A 79 -1.41 22.77 -0.79
N TRP A 80 -0.89 23.95 -1.21
CA TRP A 80 0.29 24.05 -2.07
C TRP A 80 1.61 24.16 -1.30
N ASN A 81 1.57 24.16 0.03
CA ASN A 81 2.78 24.00 0.84
C ASN A 81 3.20 22.54 0.88
N GLY A 82 4.21 22.19 0.06
CA GLY A 82 4.79 20.86 -0.02
C GLY A 82 6.01 20.62 0.88
N ASP A 83 6.30 21.53 1.83
CA ASP A 83 7.34 21.32 2.83
C ASP A 83 6.99 20.13 3.75
N GLN A 84 7.98 19.58 4.48
CA GLN A 84 7.76 18.41 5.36
C GLN A 84 6.64 18.65 6.38
N ASP A 85 6.54 19.85 6.92
CA ASP A 85 5.52 20.26 7.91
C ASP A 85 4.34 21.00 7.25
N GLY A 86 4.21 20.90 5.93
CA GLY A 86 3.15 21.56 5.18
C GLY A 86 1.78 20.98 5.50
N GLN A 87 0.77 21.86 5.62
CA GLN A 87 -0.61 21.47 5.92
C GLN A 87 -1.22 20.52 4.87
N ARG A 88 -0.67 20.49 3.65
CA ARG A 88 -1.02 19.48 2.63
C ARG A 88 -1.04 18.07 3.20
N TRP A 89 -0.09 17.74 4.03
CA TRP A 89 0.11 16.41 4.59
C TRP A 89 -0.77 16.12 5.83
N ASP A 90 -1.55 17.11 6.30
CA ASP A 90 -2.59 16.91 7.29
C ASP A 90 -3.89 16.39 6.65
N VAL A 91 -4.08 16.64 5.35
CA VAL A 91 -5.24 16.13 4.61
C VAL A 91 -5.25 14.61 4.64
N PHE A 92 -6.37 14.03 5.09
CA PHE A 92 -6.51 12.59 5.35
C PHE A 92 -6.04 11.71 4.20
N ARG A 93 -6.45 12.01 2.96
CA ARG A 93 -6.11 11.21 1.78
C ARG A 93 -4.72 11.48 1.20
N TYR A 94 -3.93 12.41 1.76
CA TYR A 94 -2.65 12.82 1.17
C TYR A 94 -1.44 12.34 1.93
N ASN A 95 -1.60 11.89 3.18
CA ASN A 95 -0.54 11.33 4.00
C ASN A 95 -0.46 9.79 3.89
N ASN A 96 0.62 9.20 4.42
CA ASN A 96 0.88 7.76 4.33
C ASN A 96 -0.02 6.88 5.22
N PHE A 97 -0.77 7.44 6.15
CA PHE A 97 -1.53 6.65 7.14
C PHE A 97 -2.72 5.90 6.52
N VAL A 98 -3.13 6.28 5.32
CA VAL A 98 -4.33 5.75 4.64
C VAL A 98 -4.04 5.20 3.25
N HIS A 99 -2.79 4.91 2.96
CA HIS A 99 -2.36 4.24 1.73
C HIS A 99 -1.84 2.82 2.04
N ASN A 100 -1.76 1.98 1.02
CA ASN A 100 -1.29 0.59 1.13
C ASN A 100 0.24 0.53 1.24
N THR A 101 0.78 1.18 2.25
CA THR A 101 2.22 1.35 2.47
C THR A 101 2.59 1.14 3.95
N LEU A 102 3.85 1.33 4.30
CA LEU A 102 4.30 1.26 5.70
C LEU A 102 4.22 2.64 6.37
N THR A 103 3.93 2.64 7.65
CA THR A 103 4.14 3.79 8.54
C THR A 103 5.10 3.39 9.63
N VAL A 104 6.07 4.24 9.96
CA VAL A 104 7.08 3.98 10.99
C VAL A 104 6.94 5.02 12.10
N ASN A 105 6.89 4.57 13.36
CA ASN A 105 6.74 5.39 14.56
C ASN A 105 5.54 6.35 14.54
N GLY A 106 4.51 6.05 13.73
CA GLY A 106 3.37 6.96 13.55
C GLY A 106 3.72 8.27 12.82
N GLU A 107 4.85 8.33 12.12
CA GLU A 107 5.33 9.51 11.43
C GLU A 107 4.91 9.56 9.96
N LYS A 108 4.80 10.78 9.43
CA LYS A 108 4.63 11.02 8.00
C LYS A 108 5.90 10.63 7.23
N HIS A 109 5.75 10.16 6.00
CA HIS A 109 6.88 9.92 5.11
C HIS A 109 7.69 11.19 4.87
N GLN A 110 9.00 11.03 4.62
CA GLN A 110 9.85 12.13 4.20
C GLN A 110 9.39 12.62 2.81
N VAL A 111 8.99 13.88 2.71
CA VAL A 111 8.50 14.49 1.44
C VAL A 111 9.53 14.34 0.32
N LYS A 112 10.83 14.54 0.64
CA LYS A 112 11.93 14.40 -0.32
C LYS A 112 12.39 12.95 -0.53
N GLY A 113 11.82 12.00 0.22
CA GLY A 113 12.09 10.58 0.03
C GLY A 113 11.61 10.13 -1.35
N ALA A 114 12.37 9.25 -1.98
CA ALA A 114 12.06 8.71 -3.31
C ALA A 114 12.16 7.19 -3.30
N VAL A 115 11.20 6.54 -3.93
CA VAL A 115 11.06 5.09 -4.00
C VAL A 115 11.27 4.63 -5.45
N PRO A 116 12.48 4.17 -5.80
CA PRO A 116 12.71 3.55 -7.10
C PRO A 116 12.16 2.13 -7.15
N ILE A 117 11.79 1.67 -8.34
CA ILE A 117 11.63 0.25 -8.64
C ILE A 117 13.04 -0.32 -8.88
N LEU A 118 13.43 -1.29 -8.06
CA LEU A 118 14.75 -1.92 -8.12
C LEU A 118 14.83 -3.01 -9.18
N ALA A 119 13.77 -3.84 -9.26
CA ALA A 119 13.67 -4.95 -10.19
C ALA A 119 12.21 -5.27 -10.51
N THR A 120 12.00 -5.90 -11.66
CA THR A 120 10.71 -6.48 -12.05
C THR A 120 10.84 -7.98 -12.24
N TYR A 121 9.79 -8.71 -11.86
CA TYR A 121 9.68 -10.16 -12.02
C TYR A 121 8.70 -10.43 -13.16
N THR A 122 9.18 -11.06 -14.21
CA THR A 122 8.45 -11.20 -15.49
C THR A 122 8.12 -12.65 -15.88
N LYS A 123 8.58 -13.62 -15.08
CA LYS A 123 8.31 -15.06 -15.31
C LYS A 123 6.98 -15.44 -14.67
N ASP A 124 6.21 -16.30 -15.31
CA ASP A 124 4.84 -16.69 -14.91
C ASP A 124 4.71 -17.15 -13.44
N ALA A 125 5.76 -17.75 -12.88
CA ALA A 125 5.75 -18.12 -11.47
C ALA A 125 5.81 -16.92 -10.51
N ARG A 126 6.31 -15.77 -10.98
CA ARG A 126 6.45 -14.52 -10.21
C ARG A 126 6.32 -13.33 -11.14
N LEU A 127 5.22 -12.59 -11.02
CA LEU A 127 4.98 -11.33 -11.73
C LEU A 127 4.87 -10.19 -10.72
N GLY A 128 5.71 -9.19 -10.82
CA GLY A 128 5.70 -8.11 -9.84
C GLY A 128 6.93 -7.23 -9.87
N ALA A 129 7.14 -6.49 -8.78
CA ALA A 129 8.29 -5.61 -8.64
C ALA A 129 8.80 -5.54 -7.20
N SER A 130 10.06 -5.14 -7.06
CA SER A 130 10.67 -4.74 -5.79
C SER A 130 11.01 -3.25 -5.78
N LEU A 131 10.91 -2.64 -4.60
CA LEU A 131 11.10 -1.21 -4.38
C LEU A 131 12.07 -0.99 -3.21
N ASP A 132 12.84 0.11 -3.25
CA ASP A 132 13.57 0.61 -2.09
C ASP A 132 12.80 1.77 -1.47
N MET A 133 12.28 1.56 -0.27
CA MET A 133 11.48 2.54 0.48
C MET A 133 12.29 3.24 1.57
N THR A 134 13.58 2.95 1.70
CA THR A 134 14.42 3.40 2.83
C THR A 134 14.35 4.90 3.07
N SER A 135 14.41 5.69 2.00
CA SER A 135 14.42 7.15 2.08
C SER A 135 13.13 7.79 2.60
N LEU A 136 12.02 7.02 2.69
CA LEU A 136 10.75 7.51 3.24
C LEU A 136 10.78 7.66 4.76
N PHE A 137 11.68 6.96 5.46
CA PHE A 137 11.62 6.79 6.91
C PHE A 137 12.74 7.53 7.66
N GLY A 138 13.48 8.40 6.98
CA GLY A 138 14.54 9.22 7.58
C GLY A 138 15.57 8.38 8.32
N SER A 139 15.84 8.74 9.60
CA SER A 139 16.77 8.02 10.46
C SER A 139 16.14 6.86 11.23
N ASN A 140 14.84 6.59 11.08
CA ASN A 140 14.15 5.53 11.83
C ASN A 140 14.54 4.14 11.32
N LEU A 141 14.68 3.99 10.00
CA LEU A 141 15.09 2.73 9.39
C LEU A 141 16.42 2.87 8.64
N LYS A 142 17.31 1.91 8.87
CA LYS A 142 18.54 1.75 8.07
C LYS A 142 18.26 1.20 6.67
N LYS A 143 17.22 0.37 6.56
CA LYS A 143 16.77 -0.22 5.32
C LYS A 143 15.28 -0.55 5.38
N ALA A 144 14.60 -0.31 4.25
CA ALA A 144 13.25 -0.78 4.01
C ALA A 144 13.09 -1.12 2.52
N THR A 145 12.74 -2.37 2.21
CA THR A 145 12.44 -2.81 0.84
C THR A 145 11.10 -3.49 0.81
N ARG A 146 10.37 -3.35 -0.28
CA ARG A 146 9.09 -4.02 -0.52
C ARG A 146 9.15 -4.82 -1.80
N GLU A 147 8.66 -6.05 -1.75
CA GLU A 147 8.27 -6.82 -2.94
C GLU A 147 6.75 -6.95 -2.98
N VAL A 148 6.17 -6.71 -4.14
CA VAL A 148 4.76 -6.98 -4.45
C VAL A 148 4.72 -7.92 -5.64
N VAL A 149 4.31 -9.17 -5.43
CA VAL A 149 4.47 -10.24 -6.42
C VAL A 149 3.20 -11.09 -6.49
N LEU A 150 2.63 -11.20 -7.68
CA LEU A 150 1.64 -12.22 -8.02
C LEU A 150 2.36 -13.56 -8.21
N VAL A 151 2.05 -14.53 -7.35
CA VAL A 151 2.71 -15.83 -7.32
C VAL A 151 1.86 -16.88 -8.05
N LYS A 152 2.41 -17.47 -9.11
CA LYS A 152 1.80 -18.53 -9.93
C LYS A 152 0.37 -18.20 -10.40
N GLU A 153 0.05 -16.92 -10.54
CA GLU A 153 -1.31 -16.42 -10.83
C GLU A 153 -2.37 -17.03 -9.89
N ARG A 154 -2.05 -17.12 -8.59
CA ARG A 154 -2.96 -17.66 -7.58
C ARG A 154 -3.23 -16.69 -6.44
N TYR A 155 -2.21 -15.94 -6.00
CA TYR A 155 -2.33 -14.99 -4.90
C TYR A 155 -1.30 -13.88 -5.04
N LEU A 156 -1.60 -12.72 -4.47
CA LEU A 156 -0.64 -11.64 -4.30
C LEU A 156 0.13 -11.84 -3.00
N GLN A 157 1.45 -11.70 -3.05
CA GLN A 157 2.32 -11.66 -1.89
C GLN A 157 2.97 -10.29 -1.78
N VAL A 158 2.84 -9.66 -0.61
CA VAL A 158 3.56 -8.45 -0.24
C VAL A 158 4.58 -8.82 0.83
N THR A 159 5.84 -8.52 0.58
CA THR A 159 6.94 -8.82 1.50
C THR A 159 7.73 -7.56 1.77
N ASP A 160 7.73 -7.09 3.00
CA ASP A 160 8.54 -5.98 3.47
C ASP A 160 9.71 -6.50 4.29
N GLN A 161 10.92 -6.06 3.96
CA GLN A 161 12.11 -6.28 4.77
C GLN A 161 12.53 -4.94 5.34
N VAL A 162 12.51 -4.82 6.66
CA VAL A 162 12.88 -3.61 7.37
C VAL A 162 14.06 -3.85 8.30
N GLN A 163 14.90 -2.84 8.49
CA GLN A 163 15.96 -2.85 9.49
C GLN A 163 15.90 -1.53 10.28
N ALA A 164 15.64 -1.63 11.58
CA ALA A 164 15.69 -0.48 12.46
C ALA A 164 17.11 0.12 12.48
N ALA A 165 17.21 1.43 12.62
CA ALA A 165 18.47 2.14 12.76
C ALA A 165 19.04 1.99 14.20
N GLY A 166 19.58 3.05 14.78
CA GLY A 166 20.16 3.03 16.13
C GLY A 166 19.16 2.98 17.28
N GLN A 167 17.87 3.17 16.99
CA GLN A 167 16.77 3.10 17.96
C GLN A 167 15.75 2.03 17.52
N PRO A 168 14.93 1.48 18.45
CA PRO A 168 13.79 0.65 18.08
C PRO A 168 12.82 1.42 17.21
N ALA A 169 12.08 0.71 16.36
CA ALA A 169 11.06 1.29 15.47
C ALA A 169 9.78 0.46 15.51
N SER A 170 8.63 1.12 15.63
CA SER A 170 7.33 0.50 15.44
C SER A 170 6.93 0.67 13.98
N VAL A 171 6.66 -0.45 13.29
CA VAL A 171 6.34 -0.50 11.86
C VAL A 171 4.91 -0.98 11.68
N ARG A 172 4.06 -0.14 11.13
CA ARG A 172 2.67 -0.47 10.76
C ARG A 172 2.60 -0.84 9.29
N TRP A 173 2.04 -2.01 9.00
CA TRP A 173 1.58 -2.41 7.67
C TRP A 173 0.12 -2.01 7.51
N THR A 174 -0.24 -1.45 6.36
CA THR A 174 -1.60 -0.95 6.10
C THR A 174 -2.10 -1.41 4.74
N MET A 175 -3.37 -1.83 4.67
CA MET A 175 -4.12 -2.05 3.44
C MET A 175 -5.54 -1.47 3.55
N VAL A 176 -5.91 -0.64 2.58
CA VAL A 176 -7.25 -0.06 2.46
C VAL A 176 -8.15 -0.97 1.63
N THR A 177 -9.36 -1.18 2.09
CA THR A 177 -10.36 -1.97 1.37
C THR A 177 -11.77 -1.41 1.56
N SER A 178 -12.65 -1.64 0.58
CA SER A 178 -14.10 -1.45 0.68
C SER A 178 -14.85 -2.79 0.81
N ALA A 179 -14.13 -3.90 0.96
CA ALA A 179 -14.74 -5.17 1.29
C ALA A 179 -15.08 -5.25 2.79
N THR A 180 -16.09 -6.03 3.15
CA THR A 180 -16.45 -6.28 4.55
C THR A 180 -15.46 -7.25 5.18
N PRO A 181 -14.69 -6.83 6.20
CA PRO A 181 -13.73 -7.69 6.86
C PRO A 181 -14.36 -8.52 7.96
N LYS A 182 -13.91 -9.76 8.10
CA LYS A 182 -14.21 -10.65 9.23
C LYS A 182 -12.89 -11.28 9.71
N LEU A 183 -12.52 -11.01 10.95
CA LEU A 183 -11.36 -11.64 11.58
C LEU A 183 -11.69 -13.13 11.82
N LEU A 184 -10.94 -14.04 11.22
CA LEU A 184 -11.05 -15.48 11.43
C LEU A 184 -10.16 -15.93 12.60
N ASP A 185 -8.97 -15.38 12.67
CA ASP A 185 -8.01 -15.53 13.77
C ASP A 185 -7.06 -14.30 13.78
N SER A 186 -6.03 -14.28 14.64
CA SER A 186 -5.11 -13.16 14.75
C SER A 186 -4.31 -12.88 13.45
N HIS A 187 -4.16 -13.87 12.58
CA HIS A 187 -3.35 -13.79 11.36
C HIS A 187 -4.16 -13.82 10.07
N THR A 188 -5.47 -14.05 10.15
CA THR A 188 -6.32 -14.24 8.97
C THR A 188 -7.57 -13.37 9.03
N ILE A 189 -7.75 -12.54 8.01
CA ILE A 189 -9.00 -11.80 7.75
C ILE A 189 -9.63 -12.35 6.48
N GLU A 190 -10.91 -12.70 6.54
CA GLU A 190 -11.77 -12.92 5.38
C GLU A 190 -12.36 -11.58 4.94
N LEU A 191 -12.19 -11.23 3.69
CA LEU A 191 -12.84 -10.11 3.03
C LEU A 191 -13.98 -10.62 2.17
N THR A 192 -15.16 -10.00 2.28
CA THR A 192 -16.31 -10.31 1.43
C THR A 192 -16.73 -9.07 0.65
N LYS A 193 -16.86 -9.21 -0.68
CA LYS A 193 -17.35 -8.15 -1.56
C LYS A 193 -17.94 -8.76 -2.84
N GLU A 194 -19.09 -8.25 -3.27
CA GLU A 194 -19.77 -8.67 -4.51
C GLU A 194 -19.96 -10.21 -4.60
N GLY A 195 -20.30 -10.85 -3.47
CA GLY A 195 -20.48 -12.30 -3.37
C GLY A 195 -19.19 -13.12 -3.47
N LYS A 196 -18.03 -12.48 -3.54
CA LYS A 196 -16.71 -13.13 -3.58
C LYS A 196 -16.01 -13.01 -2.24
N LYS A 197 -14.99 -13.86 -2.03
CA LYS A 197 -14.20 -13.91 -0.81
C LYS A 197 -12.71 -13.87 -1.11
N LEU A 198 -11.96 -13.23 -0.21
CA LEU A 198 -10.50 -13.20 -0.23
C LEU A 198 -9.98 -13.31 1.19
N HIS A 199 -8.95 -14.11 1.39
CA HIS A 199 -8.22 -14.16 2.66
C HIS A 199 -6.98 -13.27 2.60
N VAL A 200 -6.81 -12.41 3.60
CA VAL A 200 -5.58 -11.68 3.88
C VAL A 200 -4.89 -12.39 5.04
N ILE A 201 -3.66 -12.85 4.84
CA ILE A 201 -2.98 -13.76 5.77
C ILE A 201 -1.59 -13.20 6.10
N ILE A 202 -1.29 -13.02 7.40
CA ILE A 202 0.07 -12.75 7.88
C ILE A 202 0.85 -14.07 7.90
N ASP A 203 1.89 -14.18 7.11
CA ASP A 203 2.85 -15.30 7.17
C ASP A 203 4.03 -15.00 8.10
N SER A 204 4.35 -13.72 8.31
CA SER A 204 5.45 -13.27 9.18
C SER A 204 5.23 -11.79 9.58
N PRO A 205 5.64 -11.41 10.81
CA PRO A 205 6.10 -12.28 11.90
C PRO A 205 4.92 -12.95 12.63
N SER A 206 5.18 -14.07 13.30
CA SER A 206 4.16 -14.84 14.02
C SER A 206 3.58 -14.12 15.24
N ALA A 207 4.22 -13.08 15.74
CA ALA A 207 3.73 -12.27 16.85
C ALA A 207 2.77 -11.14 16.41
N ALA A 208 2.67 -10.87 15.11
CA ALA A 208 1.77 -9.83 14.61
C ALA A 208 0.30 -10.29 14.67
N ALA A 209 -0.60 -9.34 14.81
CA ALA A 209 -2.03 -9.61 14.80
C ALA A 209 -2.77 -8.52 14.04
N PHE A 210 -3.71 -8.92 13.18
CA PHE A 210 -4.54 -7.97 12.45
C PHE A 210 -5.49 -7.21 13.37
N SER A 211 -5.69 -5.95 13.03
CA SER A 211 -6.84 -5.15 13.45
C SER A 211 -7.47 -4.43 12.26
N VAL A 212 -8.73 -4.01 12.45
CA VAL A 212 -9.49 -3.24 11.46
C VAL A 212 -9.72 -1.86 12.02
N VAL A 213 -9.43 -0.84 11.23
CA VAL A 213 -9.56 0.57 11.61
C VAL A 213 -10.42 1.30 10.59
N ASP A 214 -11.41 2.02 11.04
CA ASP A 214 -12.28 2.83 10.18
C ASP A 214 -11.50 3.99 9.54
N ASN A 215 -11.89 4.36 8.31
CA ASN A 215 -11.34 5.52 7.60
C ASN A 215 -12.08 6.80 7.98
N VAL A 216 -12.14 7.09 9.29
CA VAL A 216 -12.74 8.33 9.80
C VAL A 216 -11.76 9.49 9.60
N PRO A 217 -12.17 10.55 8.89
CA PRO A 217 -11.35 11.74 8.69
C PRO A 217 -10.98 12.43 10.00
N SER A 218 -9.79 13.04 10.01
CA SER A 218 -9.26 13.71 11.22
C SER A 218 -9.72 15.16 11.35
N HIS A 219 -10.11 15.81 10.24
CA HIS A 219 -10.45 17.23 10.22
C HIS A 219 -11.81 17.45 9.53
N SER A 220 -12.47 18.55 9.87
CA SER A 220 -13.76 18.91 9.28
C SER A 220 -13.70 19.21 7.77
N TYR A 221 -12.55 19.57 7.25
CA TYR A 221 -12.33 19.80 5.83
C TYR A 221 -12.03 18.50 5.03
N ASP A 222 -11.78 17.38 5.70
CA ASP A 222 -11.50 16.12 5.03
C ASP A 222 -12.76 15.49 4.43
N ALA A 223 -12.65 14.96 3.23
CA ALA A 223 -13.72 14.20 2.60
C ALA A 223 -14.03 12.90 3.36
N PRO A 224 -15.31 12.55 3.52
CA PRO A 224 -15.70 11.30 4.14
C PRO A 224 -15.27 10.08 3.28
N ASN A 225 -15.08 8.93 3.93
CA ASN A 225 -14.64 7.69 3.28
C ASN A 225 -15.60 6.54 3.59
N PRO A 226 -16.92 6.68 3.31
CA PRO A 226 -17.92 5.70 3.70
C PRO A 226 -17.65 4.34 3.05
N GLY A 227 -17.89 3.26 3.80
CA GLY A 227 -17.75 1.90 3.32
C GLY A 227 -16.30 1.46 3.05
N SER A 228 -15.32 2.18 3.58
CA SER A 228 -13.92 1.77 3.51
C SER A 228 -13.28 1.66 4.88
N VAL A 229 -12.38 0.69 5.03
CA VAL A 229 -11.62 0.44 6.26
C VAL A 229 -10.15 0.20 5.92
N ARG A 230 -9.31 0.27 6.94
CA ARG A 230 -7.90 -0.17 6.89
C ARG A 230 -7.75 -1.47 7.65
N ILE A 231 -7.11 -2.44 7.03
CA ILE A 231 -6.57 -3.62 7.69
C ILE A 231 -5.13 -3.29 8.05
N VAL A 232 -4.78 -3.41 9.32
CA VAL A 232 -3.45 -3.04 9.81
C VAL A 232 -2.91 -4.08 10.79
N PHE A 233 -1.59 -4.12 10.91
CA PHE A 233 -0.88 -4.73 12.04
C PHE A 233 0.41 -3.98 12.32
N ASP A 234 0.87 -4.04 13.54
CA ASP A 234 2.09 -3.38 14.01
C ASP A 234 3.17 -4.41 14.38
N VAL A 235 4.42 -4.04 14.17
CA VAL A 235 5.58 -4.85 14.49
C VAL A 235 6.66 -3.97 15.11
N ASP A 236 7.12 -4.32 16.31
CA ASP A 236 8.22 -3.64 16.96
C ASP A 236 9.56 -4.27 16.57
N VAL A 237 10.39 -3.47 15.92
CA VAL A 237 11.71 -3.87 15.44
C VAL A 237 12.76 -3.29 16.38
N LYS A 238 13.52 -4.15 17.09
CA LYS A 238 14.57 -3.71 18.01
C LYS A 238 15.70 -2.99 17.26
N ALA A 239 16.39 -2.07 17.95
CA ALA A 239 17.50 -1.30 17.41
C ALA A 239 18.50 -2.18 16.63
N GLY A 240 18.83 -1.79 15.41
CA GLY A 240 19.74 -2.49 14.51
C GLY A 240 19.25 -3.83 13.96
N ARG A 241 18.13 -4.37 14.44
CA ARG A 241 17.59 -5.67 14.01
C ARG A 241 16.82 -5.55 12.71
N LYS A 242 16.76 -6.67 12.01
CA LYS A 242 15.94 -6.86 10.81
C LYS A 242 14.65 -7.57 11.18
N GLU A 243 13.60 -7.25 10.44
CA GLU A 243 12.32 -7.95 10.50
C GLU A 243 11.74 -8.11 9.08
N THR A 244 10.95 -9.15 8.89
CA THR A 244 10.24 -9.42 7.64
C THR A 244 8.74 -9.45 7.89
N LEU A 245 8.02 -8.54 7.25
CA LEU A 245 6.56 -8.53 7.24
C LEU A 245 6.12 -9.19 5.92
N LYS A 246 5.41 -10.30 6.01
CA LYS A 246 4.95 -11.04 4.84
C LYS A 246 3.46 -11.29 4.91
N VAL A 247 2.74 -10.82 3.90
CA VAL A 247 1.29 -10.91 3.79
C VAL A 247 0.92 -11.53 2.46
N ARG A 248 -0.05 -12.46 2.47
CA ARG A 248 -0.68 -12.99 1.25
C ARG A 248 -2.12 -12.56 1.14
N LEU A 249 -2.53 -12.21 -0.07
CA LEU A 249 -3.91 -11.95 -0.45
C LEU A 249 -4.35 -13.09 -1.38
N VAL A 250 -5.18 -13.99 -0.86
CA VAL A 250 -5.54 -15.27 -1.51
C VAL A 250 -7.02 -15.28 -1.84
N PRO A 251 -7.40 -15.17 -3.12
CA PRO A 251 -8.80 -15.34 -3.53
C PRO A 251 -9.31 -16.73 -3.16
N VAL A 252 -10.50 -16.80 -2.60
CA VAL A 252 -11.17 -18.09 -2.33
C VAL A 252 -11.86 -18.53 -3.62
N VAL A 253 -11.54 -19.74 -4.08
CA VAL A 253 -12.19 -20.39 -5.21
C VAL A 253 -13.22 -21.35 -4.62
N GLU A 254 -14.49 -21.14 -4.96
CA GLU A 254 -15.58 -22.05 -4.65
C GLU A 254 -15.56 -23.28 -5.56
#